data_b7244b9ee520a90346f8e6b7ef375591
#
_entry.id   b7244b9ee520a90346f8e6b7ef375591
#
_cell.length_a   1.000
_cell.length_b   1.000
_cell.length_c   1.000
_cell.angle_alpha   90.00
_cell.angle_beta   90.00
_cell.angle_gamma   90.00
#
_symmetry.space_group_name_H-M   'P 1'
#
loop_
_entity.id
_entity.type
_entity.pdbx_description
1 polymer ?
#
loop_
_entity_poly.entity_id
_entity_poly.type
_entity_poly.pdbx_seq_one_letter_code
_entity_poly.pdbx_strand_id
1 'polypeptide(L)'
;MARYLLNRCAEEFGLSISLEPKIFPDWNGSGAHTNFSTKTMREGTQGMKYIDDMMVLYEKKHALHIELYGSDNDKRLTGAHETSSVPKFSYGTGNRACSFRIPTQTMHDNGKGYIEDRRPASNIDPYTVSAIVFDTGCDIGKADGLVNHYKAWAKWMETATIEKP
;
A
#
# COMPACT_ATOMS: atom_id res chain seq x y z
N MET A 1 3.33 15.92 -4.95
CA MET A 1 2.95 16.66 -6.18
C MET A 1 1.49 16.39 -6.58
N ALA A 2 1.06 15.13 -6.90
CA ALA A 2 -0.30 14.84 -7.39
C ALA A 2 -1.44 15.37 -6.48
N ARG A 3 -1.37 15.13 -5.16
CA ARG A 3 -2.36 15.64 -4.20
C ARG A 3 -2.44 17.17 -4.19
N TYR A 4 -1.32 17.86 -4.30
CA TYR A 4 -1.29 19.32 -4.43
C TYR A 4 -1.99 19.78 -5.69
N LEU A 5 -1.66 19.19 -6.84
CA LEU A 5 -2.30 19.54 -8.11
C LEU A 5 -3.80 19.28 -8.11
N LEU A 6 -4.25 18.15 -7.53
CA LEU A 6 -5.67 17.85 -7.38
C LEU A 6 -6.40 18.94 -6.59
N ASN A 7 -5.85 19.36 -5.44
CA ASN A 7 -6.45 20.45 -4.66
C ASN A 7 -6.50 21.76 -5.46
N ARG A 8 -5.40 22.13 -6.15
CA ARG A 8 -5.37 23.35 -6.96
C ARG A 8 -6.40 23.34 -8.09
N CYS A 9 -6.55 22.20 -8.78
CA CYS A 9 -7.58 22.07 -9.82
C CYS A 9 -8.99 22.10 -9.25
N ALA A 10 -9.23 21.45 -8.11
CA ALA A 10 -10.56 21.40 -7.48
C ALA A 10 -11.06 22.79 -7.03
N GLU A 11 -10.16 23.64 -6.56
CA GLU A 11 -10.48 25.02 -6.12
C GLU A 11 -11.16 25.84 -7.24
N GLU A 12 -10.73 25.70 -8.49
CA GLU A 12 -11.30 26.41 -9.64
C GLU A 12 -12.76 26.03 -9.89
N PHE A 13 -13.18 24.84 -9.44
CA PHE A 13 -14.54 24.34 -9.58
C PHE A 13 -15.37 24.41 -8.29
N GLY A 14 -14.83 25.00 -7.22
CA GLY A 14 -15.47 25.02 -5.92
C GLY A 14 -15.64 23.63 -5.28
N LEU A 15 -14.77 22.68 -5.62
CA LEU A 15 -14.80 21.31 -5.12
C LEU A 15 -13.75 21.12 -4.01
N SER A 16 -14.04 20.21 -3.06
CA SER A 16 -13.08 19.74 -2.07
C SER A 16 -12.65 18.31 -2.37
N ILE A 17 -11.38 18.01 -2.08
CA ILE A 17 -10.80 16.67 -2.26
C ILE A 17 -10.78 15.94 -0.92
N SER A 18 -11.30 14.72 -0.90
CA SER A 18 -11.15 13.80 0.22
C SER A 18 -10.19 12.67 -0.15
N LEU A 19 -9.29 12.34 0.76
CA LEU A 19 -8.40 11.18 0.67
C LEU A 19 -8.84 10.05 1.61
N GLU A 20 -10.05 10.12 2.16
CA GLU A 20 -10.58 9.04 3.00
C GLU A 20 -10.66 7.72 2.24
N PRO A 21 -10.27 6.61 2.87
CA PRO A 21 -10.26 5.29 2.22
C PRO A 21 -11.65 4.84 1.75
N LYS A 22 -12.71 5.28 2.43
CA LYS A 22 -14.09 4.90 2.16
C LYS A 22 -15.02 6.06 2.52
N ILE A 23 -15.49 6.80 1.52
CA ILE A 23 -16.40 7.94 1.72
C ILE A 23 -17.84 7.45 1.83
N PHE A 24 -18.26 6.53 0.95
CA PHE A 24 -19.60 5.98 0.90
C PHE A 24 -19.59 4.48 1.18
N PRO A 25 -20.45 3.98 2.09
CA PRO A 25 -20.44 2.56 2.51
C PRO A 25 -20.63 1.58 1.33
N ASP A 26 -21.51 1.93 0.38
CA ASP A 26 -21.91 1.04 -0.73
C ASP A 26 -21.06 1.22 -2.00
N TRP A 27 -20.09 2.14 -1.99
CA TRP A 27 -19.21 2.37 -3.14
C TRP A 27 -17.87 1.68 -2.96
N ASN A 28 -17.10 1.61 -4.04
CA ASN A 28 -15.70 1.20 -3.96
C ASN A 28 -14.92 2.20 -3.10
N GLY A 29 -13.96 1.68 -2.34
CA GLY A 29 -13.03 2.53 -1.59
C GLY A 29 -11.92 3.08 -2.47
N SER A 30 -11.18 4.04 -1.93
CA SER A 30 -10.03 4.66 -2.58
C SER A 30 -8.72 4.08 -2.04
N GLY A 31 -7.95 3.44 -2.92
CA GLY A 31 -6.65 2.83 -2.63
C GLY A 31 -5.49 3.55 -3.32
N ALA A 32 -4.29 3.36 -2.78
CA ALA A 32 -3.04 3.76 -3.41
C ALA A 32 -2.20 2.51 -3.71
N HIS A 33 -2.63 1.73 -4.70
CA HIS A 33 -1.94 0.51 -5.07
C HIS A 33 -0.48 0.78 -5.41
N THR A 34 0.41 0.00 -4.81
CA THR A 34 1.86 0.22 -4.91
C THR A 34 2.51 -0.90 -5.69
N ASN A 35 3.10 -0.55 -6.83
CA ASN A 35 3.85 -1.50 -7.64
C ASN A 35 5.30 -1.59 -7.15
N PHE A 36 5.78 -2.82 -7.02
CA PHE A 36 7.15 -3.09 -6.60
C PHE A 36 7.84 -4.08 -7.54
N SER A 37 9.09 -3.79 -7.88
CA SER A 37 9.93 -4.64 -8.72
C SER A 37 11.40 -4.52 -8.31
N THR A 38 12.07 -5.64 -8.20
CA THR A 38 13.52 -5.70 -8.01
C THR A 38 14.25 -5.85 -9.36
N LYS A 39 15.57 -5.67 -9.36
CA LYS A 39 16.38 -5.97 -10.54
C LYS A 39 16.21 -7.43 -10.97
N THR A 40 16.23 -8.37 -10.03
CA THR A 40 15.99 -9.79 -10.25
C THR A 40 14.68 -10.07 -10.97
N MET A 41 13.59 -9.39 -10.55
CA MET A 41 12.28 -9.51 -11.23
C MET A 41 12.31 -8.91 -12.63
N ARG A 42 12.93 -7.74 -12.84
CA ARG A 42 13.01 -7.13 -14.17
C ARG A 42 13.83 -7.94 -15.18
N GLU A 43 14.82 -8.66 -14.67
CA GLU A 43 15.66 -9.56 -15.49
C GLU A 43 15.05 -10.95 -15.64
N GLY A 44 14.14 -11.36 -14.74
CA GLY A 44 13.48 -12.66 -14.76
C GLY A 44 14.39 -13.84 -14.39
N THR A 45 15.48 -13.59 -13.68
CA THR A 45 16.56 -14.57 -13.48
C THR A 45 16.23 -15.72 -12.52
N GLN A 46 15.24 -15.55 -11.64
CA GLN A 46 14.86 -16.55 -10.63
C GLN A 46 13.41 -17.07 -10.78
N GLY A 47 12.69 -16.58 -11.77
CA GLY A 47 11.34 -17.04 -12.07
C GLY A 47 10.30 -16.71 -10.99
N MET A 48 9.16 -17.39 -11.07
CA MET A 48 8.03 -17.20 -10.13
C MET A 48 8.40 -17.54 -8.69
N LYS A 49 9.31 -18.49 -8.47
CA LYS A 49 9.77 -18.87 -7.13
C LYS A 49 10.26 -17.66 -6.32
N TYR A 50 10.97 -16.72 -6.95
CA TYR A 50 11.44 -15.51 -6.28
C TYR A 50 10.30 -14.64 -5.76
N ILE A 51 9.19 -14.58 -6.52
CA ILE A 51 7.98 -13.86 -6.09
C ILE A 51 7.31 -14.60 -4.92
N ASP A 52 7.18 -15.94 -5.00
CA ASP A 52 6.57 -16.74 -3.94
C ASP A 52 7.36 -16.62 -2.62
N ASP A 53 8.69 -16.69 -2.67
CA ASP A 53 9.57 -16.49 -1.51
C ASP A 53 9.37 -15.07 -0.91
N MET A 54 9.22 -14.05 -1.75
CA MET A 54 8.94 -12.68 -1.33
C MET A 54 7.54 -12.54 -0.69
N MET A 55 6.52 -13.26 -1.19
CA MET A 55 5.18 -13.26 -0.58
C MET A 55 5.20 -13.81 0.84
N VAL A 56 6.04 -14.78 1.15
CA VAL A 56 6.23 -15.28 2.52
C VAL A 56 6.74 -14.17 3.47
N LEU A 57 7.62 -13.29 3.00
CA LEU A 57 8.10 -12.16 3.78
C LEU A 57 6.98 -11.13 4.03
N TYR A 58 6.21 -10.82 3.00
CA TYR A 58 5.06 -9.90 3.11
C TYR A 58 3.94 -10.45 4.01
N GLU A 59 3.72 -11.77 4.01
CA GLU A 59 2.78 -12.41 4.92
C GLU A 59 3.21 -12.28 6.36
N LYS A 60 4.48 -12.58 6.67
CA LYS A 60 5.05 -12.45 8.02
C LYS A 60 4.93 -11.04 8.60
N LYS A 61 5.07 -10.03 7.75
CA LYS A 61 5.01 -8.61 8.14
C LYS A 61 3.63 -7.97 7.85
N HIS A 62 2.60 -8.77 7.55
CA HIS A 62 1.30 -8.25 7.10
C HIS A 62 0.69 -7.23 8.07
N ALA A 63 0.62 -7.54 9.36
CA ALA A 63 0.05 -6.65 10.37
C ALA A 63 0.80 -5.31 10.45
N LEU A 64 2.13 -5.35 10.34
CA LEU A 64 2.99 -4.18 10.33
C LEU A 64 2.69 -3.27 9.11
N HIS A 65 2.52 -3.86 7.94
CA HIS A 65 2.14 -3.14 6.74
C HIS A 65 0.79 -2.45 6.89
N ILE A 66 -0.23 -3.18 7.39
CA ILE A 66 -1.57 -2.63 7.60
C ILE A 66 -1.53 -1.40 8.53
N GLU A 67 -0.73 -1.43 9.58
CA GLU A 67 -0.57 -0.32 10.52
C GLU A 67 -0.03 0.96 9.84
N LEU A 68 0.79 0.82 8.80
CA LEU A 68 1.42 1.92 8.08
C LEU A 68 0.68 2.35 6.80
N TYR A 69 -0.41 1.66 6.46
CA TYR A 69 -1.09 1.82 5.17
C TYR A 69 -2.29 2.78 5.18
N GLY A 70 -2.27 3.75 6.08
CA GLY A 70 -3.27 4.80 6.20
C GLY A 70 -4.31 4.50 7.30
N SER A 71 -4.83 5.55 7.89
CA SER A 71 -5.90 5.47 8.88
C SER A 71 -7.21 4.99 8.23
N ASP A 72 -8.07 4.36 9.03
CA ASP A 72 -9.41 3.89 8.60
C ASP A 72 -9.40 2.93 7.39
N ASN A 73 -8.28 2.29 7.11
CA ASN A 73 -8.14 1.39 5.96
C ASN A 73 -8.96 0.09 6.13
N ASP A 74 -9.34 -0.26 7.34
CA ASP A 74 -10.29 -1.32 7.68
C ASP A 74 -11.68 -1.07 7.07
N LYS A 75 -12.12 0.19 6.96
CA LYS A 75 -13.37 0.56 6.28
C LYS A 75 -13.35 0.20 4.79
N ARG A 76 -12.17 0.13 4.17
CA ARG A 76 -11.99 -0.23 2.76
C ARG A 76 -11.67 -1.71 2.57
N LEU A 77 -10.81 -2.29 3.41
CA LEU A 77 -10.36 -3.68 3.31
C LEU A 77 -11.35 -4.63 3.99
N THR A 78 -12.54 -4.74 3.44
CA THR A 78 -13.64 -5.54 4.00
C THR A 78 -13.73 -6.96 3.45
N GLY A 79 -12.98 -7.28 2.39
CA GLY A 79 -13.13 -8.52 1.63
C GLY A 79 -14.22 -8.45 0.55
N ALA A 80 -14.91 -7.30 0.42
CA ALA A 80 -15.84 -7.00 -0.65
C ALA A 80 -15.28 -5.92 -1.60
N HIS A 81 -15.98 -5.61 -2.70
CA HIS A 81 -15.59 -4.55 -3.64
C HIS A 81 -14.15 -4.67 -4.15
N GLU A 82 -13.75 -5.88 -4.55
CA GLU A 82 -12.41 -6.19 -5.06
C GLU A 82 -11.27 -5.83 -4.07
N THR A 83 -11.50 -6.01 -2.77
CA THR A 83 -10.48 -5.85 -1.74
C THR A 83 -10.25 -7.15 -0.97
N SER A 84 -9.02 -7.33 -0.42
CA SER A 84 -8.78 -8.31 0.63
C SER A 84 -9.39 -7.83 1.96
N SER A 85 -9.59 -8.76 2.90
CA SER A 85 -9.92 -8.37 4.28
C SER A 85 -8.66 -8.06 5.09
N VAL A 86 -8.76 -7.14 6.06
CA VAL A 86 -7.63 -6.74 6.91
C VAL A 86 -6.91 -7.93 7.58
N PRO A 87 -7.59 -8.89 8.22
CA PRO A 87 -6.90 -9.93 8.99
C PRO A 87 -6.23 -11.00 8.12
N LYS A 88 -6.52 -11.04 6.82
CA LYS A 88 -6.09 -12.14 5.95
C LYS A 88 -5.15 -11.67 4.86
N PHE A 89 -3.90 -12.14 4.90
CA PHE A 89 -2.99 -12.02 3.77
C PHE A 89 -3.38 -13.00 2.64
N SER A 90 -3.25 -12.56 1.41
CA SER A 90 -3.48 -13.40 0.23
C SER A 90 -2.77 -12.79 -0.99
N TYR A 91 -2.43 -13.64 -1.94
CA TYR A 91 -1.93 -13.17 -3.24
C TYR A 91 -2.42 -14.08 -4.37
N GLY A 92 -2.40 -13.58 -5.59
CA GLY A 92 -2.81 -14.37 -6.75
C GLY A 92 -2.63 -13.63 -8.06
N THR A 93 -2.51 -14.43 -9.14
CA THR A 93 -2.35 -13.92 -10.50
C THR A 93 -3.66 -13.33 -11.01
N GLY A 94 -3.62 -12.08 -11.47
CA GLY A 94 -4.77 -11.36 -12.00
C GLY A 94 -5.91 -11.10 -10.99
N ASN A 95 -5.77 -11.57 -9.75
CA ASN A 95 -6.83 -11.50 -8.74
C ASN A 95 -6.85 -10.15 -8.02
N ARG A 96 -7.96 -9.43 -8.13
CA ARG A 96 -8.16 -8.13 -7.48
C ARG A 96 -8.65 -8.21 -6.04
N ALA A 97 -9.13 -9.37 -5.59
CA ALA A 97 -9.61 -9.59 -4.22
C ALA A 97 -8.49 -10.02 -3.25
N CYS A 98 -7.24 -9.96 -3.69
CA CYS A 98 -6.07 -10.33 -2.87
C CYS A 98 -5.36 -9.10 -2.29
N SER A 99 -4.53 -9.33 -1.26
CA SER A 99 -3.59 -8.34 -0.72
C SER A 99 -2.54 -7.94 -1.76
N PHE A 100 -1.97 -8.95 -2.44
CA PHE A 100 -1.06 -8.75 -3.57
C PHE A 100 -1.63 -9.35 -4.85
N ARG A 101 -1.60 -8.56 -5.91
CA ARG A 101 -1.85 -9.05 -7.27
C ARG A 101 -0.53 -9.23 -8.00
N ILE A 102 -0.33 -10.42 -8.54
CA ILE A 102 0.71 -10.68 -9.53
C ILE A 102 0.07 -10.40 -10.89
N PRO A 103 0.56 -9.44 -11.68
CA PRO A 103 0.03 -9.20 -13.03
C PRO A 103 0.11 -10.48 -13.88
N THR A 104 -0.90 -10.71 -14.68
CA THR A 104 -0.96 -11.90 -15.55
C THR A 104 0.27 -11.98 -16.46
N GLN A 105 0.75 -10.84 -16.97
CA GLN A 105 1.97 -10.79 -17.77
C GLN A 105 3.21 -11.21 -16.98
N THR A 106 3.34 -10.78 -15.70
CA THR A 106 4.46 -11.22 -14.85
C THR A 106 4.48 -12.74 -14.68
N MET A 107 3.32 -13.36 -14.55
CA MET A 107 3.23 -14.82 -14.49
C MET A 107 3.59 -15.49 -15.83
N HIS A 108 3.08 -14.99 -16.95
CA HIS A 108 3.40 -15.51 -18.29
C HIS A 108 4.90 -15.38 -18.62
N ASP A 109 5.52 -14.31 -18.19
CA ASP A 109 6.96 -14.05 -18.37
C ASP A 109 7.82 -14.69 -17.25
N ASN A 110 7.29 -15.73 -16.60
CA ASN A 110 7.98 -16.50 -15.56
C ASN A 110 8.59 -15.63 -14.45
N GLY A 111 7.81 -14.72 -13.88
CA GLY A 111 8.22 -13.84 -12.79
C GLY A 111 8.94 -12.56 -13.23
N LYS A 112 9.06 -12.32 -14.53
CA LYS A 112 9.63 -11.07 -15.05
C LYS A 112 8.57 -9.97 -15.04
N GLY A 113 8.77 -8.95 -14.21
CA GLY A 113 7.84 -7.83 -14.12
C GLY A 113 7.79 -7.19 -12.74
N TYR A 114 6.60 -7.07 -12.18
CA TYR A 114 6.35 -6.45 -10.89
C TYR A 114 5.22 -7.15 -10.13
N ILE A 115 5.10 -6.85 -8.85
CA ILE A 115 3.96 -7.18 -7.99
C ILE A 115 3.23 -5.91 -7.59
N GLU A 116 1.92 -6.00 -7.32
CA GLU A 116 1.08 -4.89 -6.90
C GLU A 116 0.56 -5.13 -5.50
N ASP A 117 1.00 -4.33 -4.53
CA ASP A 117 0.37 -4.28 -3.20
C ASP A 117 -0.91 -3.45 -3.27
N ARG A 118 -2.04 -4.07 -2.99
CA ARG A 118 -3.38 -3.48 -3.10
C ARG A 118 -3.94 -3.01 -1.75
N ARG A 119 -3.18 -3.22 -0.67
CA ARG A 119 -3.60 -2.90 0.69
C ARG A 119 -3.51 -1.42 1.06
N PRO A 120 -2.55 -0.60 0.54
CA PRO A 120 -2.43 0.79 0.94
C PRO A 120 -3.67 1.62 0.59
N ALA A 121 -4.10 2.48 1.52
CA ALA A 121 -5.24 3.40 1.33
C ALA A 121 -4.84 4.69 0.61
N SER A 122 -5.82 5.47 0.15
CA SER A 122 -5.57 6.74 -0.54
C SER A 122 -4.91 7.81 0.34
N ASN A 123 -5.10 7.74 1.67
CA ASN A 123 -4.57 8.70 2.64
C ASN A 123 -3.17 8.35 3.17
N ILE A 124 -2.50 7.36 2.59
CA ILE A 124 -1.14 6.96 3.00
C ILE A 124 -0.14 8.12 2.98
N ASP A 125 0.91 7.97 3.80
CA ASP A 125 2.18 8.63 3.56
C ASP A 125 2.99 7.82 2.52
N PRO A 126 3.24 8.38 1.32
CA PRO A 126 3.93 7.66 0.25
C PRO A 126 5.38 7.32 0.60
N TYR A 127 6.04 8.09 1.47
CA TYR A 127 7.41 7.80 1.91
C TYR A 127 7.44 6.59 2.83
N THR A 128 6.53 6.54 3.81
CA THR A 128 6.38 5.42 4.73
C THR A 128 6.05 4.13 3.99
N VAL A 129 5.07 4.18 3.07
CA VAL A 129 4.68 3.01 2.27
C VAL A 129 5.83 2.52 1.38
N SER A 130 6.51 3.42 0.70
CA SER A 130 7.65 3.06 -0.13
C SER A 130 8.78 2.41 0.68
N ALA A 131 9.07 2.95 1.87
CA ALA A 131 10.09 2.43 2.75
C ALA A 131 9.77 1.02 3.26
N ILE A 132 8.55 0.76 3.74
CA ILE A 132 8.17 -0.56 4.27
C ILE A 132 8.07 -1.62 3.17
N VAL A 133 7.56 -1.26 2.00
CA VAL A 133 7.50 -2.16 0.84
C VAL A 133 8.91 -2.56 0.41
N PHE A 134 9.82 -1.60 0.32
CA PHE A 134 11.21 -1.84 -0.04
C PHE A 134 11.94 -2.69 1.01
N ASP A 135 11.81 -2.33 2.30
CA ASP A 135 12.42 -3.07 3.41
C ASP A 135 12.03 -4.55 3.41
N THR A 136 10.73 -4.82 3.25
CA THR A 136 10.21 -6.19 3.23
C THR A 136 10.62 -6.93 1.95
N GLY A 137 10.44 -6.30 0.79
CA GLY A 137 10.73 -6.94 -0.49
C GLY A 137 12.22 -7.21 -0.74
N CYS A 138 13.11 -6.47 -0.06
CA CYS A 138 14.56 -6.68 -0.09
C CYS A 138 15.12 -7.38 1.16
N ASP A 139 14.25 -7.78 2.08
CA ASP A 139 14.61 -8.45 3.36
C ASP A 139 15.69 -7.72 4.17
N ILE A 140 15.56 -6.38 4.27
CA ILE A 140 16.56 -5.53 4.93
C ILE A 140 16.45 -5.60 6.47
N GLY A 141 15.25 -5.87 6.99
CA GLY A 141 14.99 -6.09 8.42
C GLY A 141 15.05 -4.84 9.30
N LYS A 142 14.82 -3.65 8.74
CA LYS A 142 14.81 -2.37 9.47
C LYS A 142 13.42 -1.79 9.73
N ALA A 143 12.37 -2.52 9.36
CA ALA A 143 10.99 -2.04 9.44
C ALA A 143 10.54 -1.66 10.86
N ASP A 144 11.01 -2.36 11.89
CA ASP A 144 10.65 -2.04 13.28
C ASP A 144 11.09 -0.63 13.68
N GLY A 145 12.24 -0.18 13.18
CA GLY A 145 12.72 1.20 13.37
C GLY A 145 11.82 2.23 12.70
N LEU A 146 11.30 1.93 11.51
CA LEU A 146 10.36 2.80 10.77
C LEU A 146 9.04 2.95 11.52
N VAL A 147 8.49 1.88 12.09
CA VAL A 147 7.24 1.92 12.86
C VAL A 147 7.38 2.76 14.11
N ASN A 148 8.46 2.57 14.86
CA ASN A 148 8.72 3.35 16.06
C ASN A 148 8.85 4.84 15.73
N HIS A 149 9.53 5.18 14.64
CA HIS A 149 9.65 6.55 14.17
C HIS A 149 8.30 7.14 13.75
N TYR A 150 7.49 6.38 13.00
CA TYR A 150 6.16 6.79 12.57
C TYR A 150 5.22 7.01 13.77
N LYS A 151 5.20 6.09 14.74
CA LYS A 151 4.41 6.24 15.98
C LYS A 151 4.83 7.48 16.79
N ALA A 152 6.11 7.71 16.90
CA ALA A 152 6.63 8.90 17.59
C ALA A 152 6.21 10.19 16.87
N TRP A 153 6.28 10.22 15.55
CA TRP A 153 5.86 11.34 14.72
C TRP A 153 4.34 11.55 14.79
N ALA A 154 3.53 10.51 14.68
CA ALA A 154 2.08 10.59 14.77
C ALA A 154 1.64 11.13 16.13
N LYS A 155 2.23 10.62 17.22
CA LYS A 155 2.00 11.14 18.58
C LYS A 155 2.40 12.61 18.72
N TRP A 156 3.52 13.00 18.13
CA TRP A 156 3.94 14.41 18.13
C TRP A 156 2.93 15.29 17.39
N MET A 157 2.43 14.85 16.24
CA MET A 157 1.41 15.58 15.46
C MET A 157 0.08 15.75 16.23
N GLU A 158 -0.33 14.75 17.01
CA GLU A 158 -1.52 14.85 17.88
C GLU A 158 -1.35 15.88 19.00
N THR A 159 -0.12 16.05 19.49
CA THR A 159 0.18 16.96 20.60
C THR A 159 0.65 18.34 20.13
N ALA A 160 1.07 18.47 18.88
CA ALA A 160 1.50 19.75 18.31
C ALA A 160 0.28 20.66 18.12
N THR A 161 0.14 21.64 18.99
CA THR A 161 -0.82 22.73 18.81
C THR A 161 -0.33 23.60 17.65
N ILE A 162 -0.83 23.33 16.45
CA ILE A 162 -0.63 24.23 15.32
C ILE A 162 -1.55 25.42 15.60
N GLU A 163 -1.00 26.52 16.06
CA GLU A 163 -1.72 27.79 16.05
C GLU A 163 -2.12 28.07 14.60
N LYS A 164 -3.42 27.99 14.34
CA LYS A 164 -3.94 28.37 13.03
C LYS A 164 -3.74 29.88 12.88
N PRO A 165 -3.17 30.34 11.76
CA PRO A 165 -3.05 31.76 11.47
C PRO A 165 -4.42 32.44 11.37
#